data_b85d02a48ccd12fe36a2ae66f07ab788
#
_entry.id   b85d02a48ccd12fe36a2ae66f07ab788
#
_cell.length_a   1.000
_cell.length_b   1.000
_cell.length_c   1.000
_cell.angle_alpha   90.00
_cell.angle_beta   90.00
_cell.angle_gamma   90.00
#
_symmetry.space_group_name_H-M   'P 1'
#
loop_
_entity.id
_entity.type
_entity.pdbx_description
1 polymer ?
#
loop_
_entity_poly.entity_id
_entity_poly.type
_entity_poly.pdbx_seq_one_letter_code
_entity_poly.pdbx_strand_id
1 'polypeptide(L)'
;MKALFVVEQYPDCNPALANTGMSWPVESYVNTWKDIGAGEALICHYDNRHPGETMAEIWQICESNRPDFVLFTEVFGHPSAQLHPMWPSLSAIGIPVVAVWHDSVKGSYRVLDGVSANVLVDTRRPRPDIPNSLCLWSPHNETVFHRGTEERDIDLLFCSSRGHKPLAKEWLDYVESRGINVNWVGGVREDKLSLDECANLCRRAKIGVNFSQDTPSSPHQLKGRVMDILCTGAMLLEQKNPHTCEMLQDGRDYVAFDSPFSLWNEAQHHLANEAIRLAVAESGWNRSRTDYSSKSWWSAVLGRIGKSL
;
A
#
# COMPACT_ATOMS: atom_id res chain seq x y z
N MET A 1 -8.68 -2.20 22.45
CA MET A 1 -7.71 -3.28 22.21
C MET A 1 -6.28 -2.79 22.31
N LYS A 2 -5.32 -3.67 22.56
CA LYS A 2 -3.89 -3.37 22.45
C LYS A 2 -3.31 -4.18 21.30
N ALA A 3 -2.63 -3.52 20.35
CA ALA A 3 -1.95 -4.17 19.24
C ALA A 3 -0.45 -3.95 19.35
N LEU A 4 0.36 -4.99 19.15
CA LEU A 4 1.80 -4.83 18.97
C LEU A 4 2.13 -4.88 17.49
N PHE A 5 2.73 -3.80 17.00
CA PHE A 5 3.20 -3.65 15.64
C PHE A 5 4.71 -3.90 15.57
N VAL A 6 5.12 -4.91 14.82
CA VAL A 6 6.51 -5.24 14.55
C VAL A 6 6.81 -4.81 13.12
N VAL A 7 7.37 -3.63 12.98
CA VAL A 7 7.49 -2.90 11.70
C VAL A 7 8.86 -2.23 11.57
N GLU A 8 9.25 -1.88 10.35
CA GLU A 8 10.44 -1.07 10.11
C GLU A 8 10.26 0.36 10.66
N GLN A 9 11.34 0.93 11.18
CA GLN A 9 11.39 2.33 11.62
C GLN A 9 11.60 3.27 10.45
N TYR A 10 12.56 2.93 9.59
CA TYR A 10 12.97 3.78 8.47
C TYR A 10 12.44 3.26 7.15
N PRO A 11 12.08 4.13 6.19
CA PRO A 11 11.71 3.70 4.85
C PRO A 11 12.76 2.77 4.25
N ASP A 12 12.31 1.62 3.72
CA ASP A 12 13.16 0.56 3.17
C ASP A 12 14.25 0.07 4.15
N CYS A 13 14.00 0.09 5.46
CA CYS A 13 14.97 -0.21 6.52
C CYS A 13 16.28 0.60 6.44
N ASN A 14 16.23 1.79 5.85
CA ASN A 14 17.41 2.61 5.59
C ASN A 14 17.42 3.89 6.45
N PRO A 15 18.29 4.01 7.48
CA PRO A 15 18.39 5.21 8.32
C PRO A 15 18.71 6.50 7.56
N ALA A 16 19.37 6.40 6.40
CA ALA A 16 19.64 7.57 5.56
C ALA A 16 18.36 8.21 5.00
N LEU A 17 17.24 7.50 5.02
CA LEU A 17 15.93 7.99 4.60
C LEU A 17 15.08 8.56 5.76
N ALA A 18 15.62 8.69 6.96
CA ALA A 18 14.90 9.22 8.13
C ALA A 18 14.26 10.60 7.88
N ASN A 19 14.88 11.42 7.05
CA ASN A 19 14.38 12.75 6.70
C ASN A 19 13.19 12.75 5.72
N THR A 20 12.86 11.58 5.13
CA THR A 20 11.73 11.46 4.18
C THR A 20 10.42 11.09 4.86
N GLY A 21 10.39 11.05 6.18
CA GLY A 21 9.21 10.72 6.99
C GLY A 21 9.28 9.33 7.61
N MET A 22 8.14 8.85 8.10
CA MET A 22 7.99 7.52 8.69
C MET A 22 8.02 6.45 7.61
N SER A 23 8.32 5.22 8.02
CA SER A 23 8.19 4.07 7.12
C SER A 23 6.74 3.86 6.70
N TRP A 24 6.56 3.36 5.49
CA TRP A 24 5.21 3.09 4.97
C TRP A 24 4.37 2.16 5.87
N PRO A 25 4.92 1.08 6.48
CA PRO A 25 4.17 0.26 7.42
C PRO A 25 3.71 1.01 8.68
N VAL A 26 4.50 1.97 9.19
CA VAL A 26 4.07 2.79 10.33
C VAL A 26 2.86 3.63 9.92
N GLU A 27 2.91 4.31 8.77
CA GLU A 27 1.79 5.12 8.30
C GLU A 27 0.54 4.29 8.00
N SER A 28 0.72 3.17 7.31
CA SER A 28 -0.40 2.36 6.84
C SER A 28 -1.04 1.50 7.93
N TYR A 29 -0.28 1.01 8.91
CA TYR A 29 -0.82 0.12 9.94
C TYR A 29 -0.92 0.80 11.29
N VAL A 30 0.16 1.41 11.78
CA VAL A 30 0.16 1.98 13.14
C VAL A 30 -0.71 3.23 13.21
N ASN A 31 -0.52 4.16 12.27
CA ASN A 31 -1.26 5.43 12.31
C ASN A 31 -2.73 5.21 11.97
N THR A 32 -3.07 4.38 10.97
CA THR A 32 -4.47 4.06 10.68
C THR A 32 -5.18 3.38 11.84
N TRP A 33 -4.50 2.51 12.61
CA TRP A 33 -5.03 1.92 13.85
C TRP A 33 -5.40 2.98 14.87
N LYS A 34 -4.52 3.96 15.08
CA LYS A 34 -4.75 5.08 16.00
C LYS A 34 -5.88 5.97 15.52
N ASP A 35 -5.88 6.32 14.24
CA ASP A 35 -6.83 7.27 13.64
C ASP A 35 -8.27 6.76 13.65
N ILE A 36 -8.48 5.45 13.48
CA ILE A 36 -9.82 4.87 13.62
C ILE A 36 -10.23 4.63 15.08
N GLY A 37 -9.38 4.97 16.05
CA GLY A 37 -9.67 4.79 17.48
C GLY A 37 -9.76 3.33 17.92
N ALA A 38 -9.08 2.41 17.23
CA ALA A 38 -9.17 0.96 17.50
C ALA A 38 -8.54 0.55 18.83
N GLY A 39 -7.61 1.34 19.38
CA GLY A 39 -7.00 1.10 20.68
C GLY A 39 -5.54 1.50 20.78
N GLU A 40 -4.86 0.97 21.80
CA GLU A 40 -3.45 1.22 22.06
C GLU A 40 -2.55 0.55 21.01
N ALA A 41 -1.59 1.29 20.48
CA ALA A 41 -0.56 0.80 19.58
C ALA A 41 0.78 0.72 20.31
N LEU A 42 1.26 -0.49 20.54
CA LEU A 42 2.63 -0.78 20.97
C LEU A 42 3.48 -0.99 19.71
N ILE A 43 4.71 -0.51 19.69
CA ILE A 43 5.56 -0.59 18.51
C ILE A 43 6.91 -1.20 18.89
N CYS A 44 7.37 -2.15 18.10
CA CYS A 44 8.73 -2.67 18.10
C CYS A 44 9.31 -2.56 16.71
N HIS A 45 10.42 -1.85 16.58
CA HIS A 45 11.12 -1.73 15.30
C HIS A 45 12.17 -2.82 15.15
N TYR A 46 12.23 -3.46 13.98
CA TYR A 46 13.15 -4.59 13.73
C TYR A 46 14.39 -4.23 12.92
N ASP A 47 14.36 -3.09 12.23
CA ASP A 47 15.45 -2.66 11.35
C ASP A 47 16.63 -2.08 12.16
N ASN A 48 17.86 -2.27 11.62
CA ASN A 48 19.12 -1.79 12.18
C ASN A 48 19.43 -2.32 13.60
N ARG A 49 18.91 -3.50 13.93
CA ARG A 49 19.10 -4.16 15.22
C ARG A 49 19.46 -5.63 15.03
N HIS A 50 20.10 -6.21 16.03
CA HIS A 50 20.30 -7.66 16.05
C HIS A 50 18.97 -8.38 16.27
N PRO A 51 18.64 -9.43 15.50
CA PRO A 51 17.34 -10.13 15.61
C PRO A 51 17.03 -10.63 17.02
N GLY A 52 18.05 -11.11 17.75
CA GLY A 52 17.90 -11.56 19.13
C GLY A 52 17.45 -10.45 20.09
N GLU A 53 17.90 -9.21 19.89
CA GLU A 53 17.47 -8.05 20.69
C GLU A 53 16.03 -7.70 20.37
N THR A 54 15.66 -7.71 19.11
CA THR A 54 14.28 -7.48 18.68
C THR A 54 13.33 -8.53 19.23
N MET A 55 13.70 -9.82 19.16
CA MET A 55 12.90 -10.90 19.74
C MET A 55 12.74 -10.76 21.24
N ALA A 56 13.80 -10.39 21.96
CA ALA A 56 13.74 -10.15 23.40
C ALA A 56 12.81 -8.99 23.76
N GLU A 57 12.84 -7.89 23.01
CA GLU A 57 11.94 -6.76 23.21
C GLU A 57 10.48 -7.11 22.92
N ILE A 58 10.20 -7.81 21.81
CA ILE A 58 8.85 -8.29 21.50
C ILE A 58 8.32 -9.14 22.64
N TRP A 59 9.13 -10.07 23.15
CA TRP A 59 8.76 -10.93 24.26
C TRP A 59 8.46 -10.12 25.52
N GLN A 60 9.35 -9.19 25.90
CA GLN A 60 9.16 -8.29 27.05
C GLN A 60 7.87 -7.48 26.94
N ILE A 61 7.57 -6.94 25.75
CA ILE A 61 6.32 -6.22 25.50
C ILE A 61 5.11 -7.15 25.69
N CYS A 62 5.18 -8.36 25.14
CA CYS A 62 4.09 -9.33 25.27
C CYS A 62 3.84 -9.77 26.71
N GLU A 63 4.88 -9.99 27.51
CA GLU A 63 4.76 -10.34 28.94
C GLU A 63 4.19 -9.19 29.77
N SER A 64 4.69 -7.97 29.53
CA SER A 64 4.32 -6.80 30.36
C SER A 64 2.97 -6.19 29.97
N ASN A 65 2.60 -6.20 28.70
CA ASN A 65 1.43 -5.48 28.19
C ASN A 65 0.29 -6.40 27.74
N ARG A 66 0.57 -7.67 27.45
CA ARG A 66 -0.38 -8.67 26.95
C ARG A 66 -1.22 -8.13 25.79
N PRO A 67 -0.60 -7.84 24.62
CA PRO A 67 -1.35 -7.34 23.48
C PRO A 67 -2.40 -8.36 23.02
N ASP A 68 -3.50 -7.86 22.52
CA ASP A 68 -4.59 -8.67 21.96
C ASP A 68 -4.16 -9.43 20.70
N PHE A 69 -3.18 -8.91 19.97
CA PHE A 69 -2.52 -9.55 18.83
C PHE A 69 -1.19 -8.85 18.49
N VAL A 70 -0.38 -9.54 17.72
CA VAL A 70 0.84 -9.00 17.08
C VAL A 70 0.62 -8.91 15.58
N LEU A 71 0.94 -7.78 14.99
CA LEU A 71 1.00 -7.62 13.53
C LEU A 71 2.44 -7.38 13.12
N PHE A 72 2.95 -8.15 12.16
CA PHE A 72 4.25 -7.90 11.57
C PHE A 72 4.15 -7.78 10.05
N THR A 73 5.04 -6.97 9.46
CA THR A 73 5.11 -6.81 8.02
C THR A 73 6.19 -7.69 7.43
N GLU A 74 5.86 -8.38 6.37
CA GLU A 74 6.76 -9.28 5.66
C GLU A 74 7.00 -8.76 4.24
N VAL A 75 8.27 -8.50 3.93
CA VAL A 75 8.71 -8.09 2.60
C VAL A 75 9.77 -9.06 2.13
N PHE A 76 9.71 -9.50 0.88
CA PHE A 76 10.68 -10.43 0.32
C PHE A 76 12.12 -9.90 0.46
N GLY A 77 12.98 -10.71 1.10
CA GLY A 77 14.39 -10.36 1.34
C GLY A 77 14.65 -9.41 2.51
N HIS A 78 13.64 -9.09 3.31
CA HIS A 78 13.74 -8.18 4.45
C HIS A 78 14.25 -8.88 5.73
N PRO A 79 14.82 -8.12 6.70
CA PRO A 79 15.27 -8.65 7.99
C PRO A 79 14.17 -9.29 8.83
N SER A 80 12.89 -8.96 8.59
CA SER A 80 11.73 -9.54 9.28
C SER A 80 11.70 -11.07 9.29
N ALA A 81 12.23 -11.71 8.25
CA ALA A 81 12.33 -13.16 8.16
C ALA A 81 13.13 -13.82 9.30
N GLN A 82 14.03 -13.08 9.95
CA GLN A 82 14.82 -13.57 11.07
C GLN A 82 14.01 -13.68 12.37
N LEU A 83 12.80 -13.10 12.42
CA LEU A 83 11.90 -13.14 13.57
C LEU A 83 10.94 -14.33 13.54
N HIS A 84 10.83 -15.04 12.41
CA HIS A 84 9.90 -16.15 12.22
C HIS A 84 9.92 -17.21 13.33
N PRO A 85 11.09 -17.59 13.91
CA PRO A 85 11.13 -18.62 14.95
C PRO A 85 10.35 -18.29 16.21
N MET A 86 9.98 -17.03 16.45
CA MET A 86 9.26 -16.65 17.68
C MET A 86 7.74 -16.75 17.57
N TRP A 87 7.15 -16.73 16.36
CA TRP A 87 5.71 -16.70 16.18
C TRP A 87 4.98 -17.91 16.78
N PRO A 88 5.50 -19.16 16.69
CA PRO A 88 4.91 -20.30 17.37
C PRO A 88 4.82 -20.14 18.88
N SER A 89 5.83 -19.53 19.50
CA SER A 89 5.85 -19.30 20.96
C SER A 89 4.79 -18.29 21.39
N LEU A 90 4.57 -17.21 20.64
CA LEU A 90 3.50 -16.24 20.90
C LEU A 90 2.12 -16.87 20.73
N SER A 91 1.94 -17.64 19.66
CA SER A 91 0.69 -18.39 19.44
C SER A 91 0.40 -19.38 20.57
N ALA A 92 1.41 -20.06 21.09
CA ALA A 92 1.27 -21.02 22.19
C ALA A 92 0.80 -20.38 23.52
N ILE A 93 1.11 -19.11 23.75
CA ILE A 93 0.60 -18.34 24.89
C ILE A 93 -0.70 -17.60 24.63
N GLY A 94 -1.34 -17.88 23.47
CA GLY A 94 -2.66 -17.36 23.11
C GLY A 94 -2.66 -15.95 22.51
N ILE A 95 -1.51 -15.43 22.06
CA ILE A 95 -1.42 -14.15 21.34
C ILE A 95 -1.47 -14.42 19.83
N PRO A 96 -2.56 -14.05 19.13
CA PRO A 96 -2.64 -14.19 17.67
C PRO A 96 -1.57 -13.38 16.96
N VAL A 97 -0.98 -13.96 15.91
CA VAL A 97 0.03 -13.30 15.07
C VAL A 97 -0.55 -13.09 13.68
N VAL A 98 -0.50 -11.86 13.19
CA VAL A 98 -0.94 -11.45 11.85
C VAL A 98 0.29 -11.11 11.03
N ALA A 99 0.49 -11.83 9.91
CA ALA A 99 1.53 -11.53 8.93
C ALA A 99 0.92 -10.73 7.79
N VAL A 100 1.47 -9.54 7.50
CA VAL A 100 1.08 -8.75 6.33
C VAL A 100 2.17 -8.85 5.27
N TRP A 101 1.82 -9.42 4.13
CA TRP A 101 2.73 -9.74 3.04
C TRP A 101 2.71 -8.67 1.97
N HIS A 102 3.89 -8.06 1.74
CA HIS A 102 4.14 -7.17 0.63
C HIS A 102 4.93 -7.90 -0.44
N ASP A 103 4.72 -7.53 -1.72
CA ASP A 103 5.38 -8.18 -2.85
C ASP A 103 5.17 -9.70 -2.90
N SER A 104 4.01 -10.19 -2.39
CA SER A 104 3.70 -11.61 -2.28
C SER A 104 3.71 -12.33 -3.63
N VAL A 105 3.43 -11.60 -4.71
CA VAL A 105 3.43 -12.16 -6.08
C VAL A 105 4.83 -12.29 -6.69
N LYS A 106 5.85 -11.67 -6.09
CA LYS A 106 7.24 -11.67 -6.63
C LYS A 106 8.11 -12.80 -6.13
N GLY A 107 7.73 -13.49 -5.06
CA GLY A 107 8.58 -14.49 -4.41
C GLY A 107 7.87 -15.76 -4.01
N SER A 108 8.65 -16.76 -3.62
CA SER A 108 8.16 -17.97 -2.95
C SER A 108 8.22 -17.75 -1.44
N TYR A 109 7.08 -17.84 -0.80
CA TYR A 109 6.98 -17.71 0.64
C TYR A 109 6.77 -19.06 1.29
N ARG A 110 7.32 -19.23 2.48
CA ARG A 110 7.06 -20.41 3.29
C ARG A 110 5.84 -20.17 4.16
N VAL A 111 5.09 -21.23 4.42
CA VAL A 111 4.11 -21.22 5.51
C VAL A 111 4.84 -20.87 6.80
N LEU A 112 4.36 -19.86 7.50
CA LEU A 112 4.90 -19.47 8.79
C LEU A 112 4.11 -20.16 9.89
N ASP A 113 4.80 -21.00 10.67
CA ASP A 113 4.21 -21.62 11.84
C ASP A 113 3.86 -20.54 12.89
N GLY A 114 2.74 -20.75 13.58
CA GLY A 114 2.27 -19.82 14.63
C GLY A 114 1.58 -18.56 14.13
N VAL A 115 1.45 -18.36 12.80
CA VAL A 115 0.71 -17.23 12.23
C VAL A 115 -0.78 -17.56 12.16
N SER A 116 -1.60 -16.73 12.81
CA SER A 116 -3.05 -16.89 12.89
C SER A 116 -3.78 -16.40 11.65
N ALA A 117 -3.23 -15.36 11.01
CA ALA A 117 -3.76 -14.80 9.76
C ALA A 117 -2.66 -14.30 8.86
N ASN A 118 -2.76 -14.60 7.56
CA ASN A 118 -1.91 -14.06 6.51
C ASN A 118 -2.72 -13.05 5.70
N VAL A 119 -2.21 -11.83 5.52
CA VAL A 119 -2.85 -10.77 4.76
C VAL A 119 -1.97 -10.42 3.57
N LEU A 120 -2.46 -10.67 2.35
CA LEU A 120 -1.77 -10.33 1.11
C LEU A 120 -2.33 -9.00 0.61
N VAL A 121 -1.49 -7.97 0.54
CA VAL A 121 -1.95 -6.62 0.16
C VAL A 121 -1.65 -6.23 -1.29
N ASP A 122 -0.99 -7.10 -2.04
CA ASP A 122 -0.59 -6.87 -3.42
C ASP A 122 -1.32 -7.75 -4.46
N THR A 123 -2.28 -8.58 -4.01
CA THR A 123 -3.05 -9.48 -4.85
C THR A 123 -4.49 -9.65 -4.35
N ARG A 124 -5.40 -9.99 -5.26
CA ARG A 124 -6.77 -10.44 -4.94
C ARG A 124 -6.94 -11.95 -5.05
N ARG A 125 -5.87 -12.64 -5.39
CA ARG A 125 -5.89 -14.10 -5.59
C ARG A 125 -5.15 -14.81 -4.46
N PRO A 126 -5.81 -15.74 -3.73
CA PRO A 126 -5.15 -16.56 -2.73
C PRO A 126 -3.95 -17.29 -3.31
N ARG A 127 -2.93 -17.46 -2.51
CA ARG A 127 -1.74 -18.22 -2.89
C ARG A 127 -1.76 -19.58 -2.22
N PRO A 128 -1.52 -20.68 -2.96
CA PRO A 128 -1.50 -22.03 -2.38
C PRO A 128 -0.40 -22.23 -1.33
N ASP A 129 0.72 -21.53 -1.48
CA ASP A 129 1.88 -21.58 -0.58
C ASP A 129 1.73 -20.67 0.67
N ILE A 130 0.63 -19.89 0.75
CA ILE A 130 0.29 -19.06 1.92
C ILE A 130 -1.15 -19.40 2.34
N PRO A 131 -1.37 -20.46 3.12
CA PRO A 131 -2.70 -20.89 3.49
C PRO A 131 -3.40 -19.88 4.39
N ASN A 132 -4.73 -19.96 4.43
CA ASN A 132 -5.58 -19.08 5.25
C ASN A 132 -5.36 -17.58 5.00
N SER A 133 -5.00 -17.21 3.77
CA SER A 133 -4.74 -15.82 3.42
C SER A 133 -6.03 -15.02 3.20
N LEU A 134 -5.97 -13.75 3.62
CA LEU A 134 -6.88 -12.69 3.21
C LEU A 134 -6.21 -11.90 2.08
N CYS A 135 -6.88 -11.73 0.96
CA CYS A 135 -6.42 -10.88 -0.13
C CYS A 135 -7.12 -9.53 -0.02
N LEU A 136 -6.42 -8.54 0.48
CA LEU A 136 -6.93 -7.19 0.69
C LEU A 136 -6.23 -6.20 -0.24
N TRP A 137 -6.51 -4.92 -0.07
CA TRP A 137 -5.78 -3.79 -0.64
C TRP A 137 -4.71 -3.33 0.36
N SER A 138 -3.77 -2.52 -0.09
CA SER A 138 -2.89 -1.82 0.86
C SER A 138 -3.68 -0.74 1.57
N PRO A 139 -3.76 -0.74 2.90
CA PRO A 139 -4.41 0.34 3.63
C PRO A 139 -3.62 1.64 3.42
N HIS A 140 -4.31 2.74 3.42
CA HIS A 140 -3.73 4.07 3.28
C HIS A 140 -4.11 4.92 4.49
N ASN A 141 -3.29 5.89 4.81
CA ASN A 141 -3.58 6.84 5.88
C ASN A 141 -4.53 7.93 5.35
N GLU A 142 -5.78 7.88 5.78
CA GLU A 142 -6.85 8.80 5.35
C GLU A 142 -6.67 10.22 5.90
N THR A 143 -5.80 10.41 6.90
CA THR A 143 -5.44 11.75 7.40
C THR A 143 -4.37 12.40 6.53
N VAL A 144 -3.60 11.62 5.79
CA VAL A 144 -2.59 12.08 4.84
C VAL A 144 -3.18 12.13 3.42
N PHE A 145 -3.73 10.99 2.95
CA PHE A 145 -4.34 10.89 1.63
C PHE A 145 -5.84 11.16 1.71
N HIS A 146 -6.23 12.40 1.59
CA HIS A 146 -7.61 12.85 1.59
C HIS A 146 -7.86 13.87 0.48
N ARG A 147 -9.11 14.08 0.13
CA ARG A 147 -9.51 15.15 -0.79
C ARG A 147 -9.24 16.50 -0.15
N GLY A 148 -8.57 17.37 -0.89
CA GLY A 148 -8.28 18.74 -0.48
C GLY A 148 -9.03 19.77 -1.29
N THR A 149 -8.68 21.04 -1.09
CA THR A 149 -9.22 22.20 -1.80
C THR A 149 -8.22 22.79 -2.78
N GLU A 150 -7.07 22.12 -2.98
CA GLU A 150 -6.03 22.54 -3.89
C GLU A 150 -6.52 22.61 -5.34
N GLU A 151 -6.05 23.60 -6.08
CA GLU A 151 -6.27 23.66 -7.52
C GLU A 151 -5.57 22.47 -8.19
N ARG A 152 -6.26 21.80 -9.12
CA ARG A 152 -5.68 20.70 -9.89
C ARG A 152 -4.96 21.23 -11.11
N ASP A 153 -3.67 21.53 -10.93
CA ASP A 153 -2.77 22.12 -11.93
C ASP A 153 -1.84 21.09 -12.60
N ILE A 154 -1.80 19.84 -12.12
CA ILE A 154 -1.01 18.75 -12.68
C ILE A 154 -1.90 17.89 -13.57
N ASP A 155 -1.60 17.82 -14.88
CA ASP A 155 -2.41 17.06 -15.82
C ASP A 155 -2.32 15.56 -15.58
N LEU A 156 -1.11 15.00 -15.57
CA LEU A 156 -0.86 13.59 -15.37
C LEU A 156 0.25 13.39 -14.32
N LEU A 157 -0.04 12.67 -13.25
CA LEU A 157 0.91 12.39 -12.17
C LEU A 157 1.25 10.91 -12.09
N PHE A 158 2.54 10.59 -12.02
CA PHE A 158 3.02 9.26 -11.66
C PHE A 158 3.98 9.34 -10.46
N CYS A 159 3.48 9.01 -9.26
CA CYS A 159 4.30 8.94 -8.03
C CYS A 159 4.95 7.57 -7.93
N SER A 160 6.22 7.43 -8.34
CA SER A 160 6.98 6.19 -8.21
C SER A 160 8.47 6.42 -8.37
N SER A 161 9.28 5.61 -7.70
CA SER A 161 10.73 5.63 -7.95
C SER A 161 11.03 5.42 -9.45
N ARG A 162 11.99 6.17 -9.98
CA ARG A 162 12.38 6.07 -11.40
C ARG A 162 13.24 4.84 -11.72
N GLY A 163 13.85 4.22 -10.69
CA GLY A 163 14.65 3.02 -10.87
C GLY A 163 13.79 1.79 -11.20
N HIS A 164 14.23 0.97 -12.13
CA HIS A 164 13.62 -0.32 -12.49
C HIS A 164 12.16 -0.31 -12.98
N LYS A 165 11.74 0.76 -13.68
CA LYS A 165 10.39 0.87 -14.27
C LYS A 165 10.44 1.16 -15.78
N PRO A 166 11.09 0.27 -16.58
CA PRO A 166 11.25 0.50 -18.02
C PRO A 166 9.92 0.59 -18.75
N LEU A 167 8.92 -0.22 -18.34
CA LEU A 167 7.58 -0.18 -18.94
C LEU A 167 6.91 1.18 -18.74
N ALA A 168 6.89 1.69 -17.52
CA ALA A 168 6.32 2.99 -17.22
C ALA A 168 7.05 4.10 -17.98
N LYS A 169 8.40 4.02 -18.03
CA LYS A 169 9.21 5.01 -18.76
C LYS A 169 8.82 5.07 -20.24
N GLU A 170 8.83 3.94 -20.93
CA GLU A 170 8.48 3.85 -22.35
C GLU A 170 7.09 4.45 -22.63
N TRP A 171 6.09 4.10 -21.81
CA TRP A 171 4.72 4.53 -22.05
C TRP A 171 4.47 6.00 -21.69
N LEU A 172 5.11 6.50 -20.64
CA LEU A 172 5.02 7.91 -20.29
C LEU A 172 5.79 8.81 -21.26
N ASP A 173 6.96 8.39 -21.74
CA ASP A 173 7.70 9.09 -22.80
C ASP A 173 6.84 9.20 -24.09
N TYR A 174 6.08 8.14 -24.42
CA TYR A 174 5.14 8.18 -25.55
C TYR A 174 4.03 9.23 -25.33
N VAL A 175 3.46 9.29 -24.12
CA VAL A 175 2.42 10.27 -23.76
C VAL A 175 2.96 11.70 -23.84
N GLU A 176 4.16 11.96 -23.33
CA GLU A 176 4.83 13.26 -23.40
C GLU A 176 5.11 13.67 -24.85
N SER A 177 5.56 12.75 -25.68
CA SER A 177 5.82 13.01 -27.12
C SER A 177 4.56 13.43 -27.89
N ARG A 178 3.38 13.18 -27.33
CA ARG A 178 2.06 13.55 -27.86
C ARG A 178 1.45 14.79 -27.21
N GLY A 179 2.24 15.53 -26.41
CA GLY A 179 1.89 16.84 -25.89
C GLY A 179 1.14 16.87 -24.57
N ILE A 180 1.06 15.74 -23.84
CA ILE A 180 0.53 15.73 -22.47
C ILE A 180 1.70 15.88 -21.49
N ASN A 181 1.58 16.83 -20.56
CA ASN A 181 2.59 17.05 -19.52
C ASN A 181 2.50 15.95 -18.46
N VAL A 182 3.58 15.16 -18.30
CA VAL A 182 3.68 14.11 -17.32
C VAL A 182 4.57 14.54 -16.15
N ASN A 183 4.01 14.60 -14.97
CA ASN A 183 4.78 14.83 -13.76
C ASN A 183 5.14 13.47 -13.12
N TRP A 184 6.34 12.96 -13.44
CA TRP A 184 6.88 11.77 -12.82
C TRP A 184 7.75 12.16 -11.64
N VAL A 185 7.29 11.85 -10.41
CA VAL A 185 7.96 12.17 -9.15
C VAL A 185 8.28 10.90 -8.36
N GLY A 186 9.20 11.01 -7.41
CA GLY A 186 9.72 9.87 -6.69
C GLY A 186 11.00 9.38 -7.35
N GLY A 187 12.11 10.04 -7.06
CA GLY A 187 13.44 9.74 -7.58
C GLY A 187 14.03 8.44 -7.04
N VAL A 188 15.29 8.22 -7.32
CA VAL A 188 16.17 7.30 -6.60
C VAL A 188 16.18 7.68 -5.11
N ARG A 189 16.63 6.77 -4.26
CA ARG A 189 16.51 6.80 -2.78
C ARG A 189 16.75 8.17 -2.12
N GLU A 190 17.58 9.02 -2.69
CA GLU A 190 17.97 10.33 -2.15
C GLU A 190 16.95 11.45 -2.45
N ASP A 191 16.11 11.26 -3.48
CA ASP A 191 15.05 12.21 -3.89
C ASP A 191 13.65 11.69 -3.52
N LYS A 192 13.54 10.80 -2.54
CA LYS A 192 12.27 10.23 -2.11
C LYS A 192 11.44 11.31 -1.42
N LEU A 193 10.23 11.55 -1.94
CA LEU A 193 9.26 12.44 -1.35
C LEU A 193 8.73 11.87 -0.03
N SER A 194 8.41 12.73 0.91
CA SER A 194 7.59 12.36 2.06
C SER A 194 6.18 11.95 1.61
N LEU A 195 5.45 11.26 2.48
CA LEU A 195 4.05 10.89 2.18
C LEU A 195 3.16 12.12 2.04
N ASP A 196 3.39 13.17 2.84
CA ASP A 196 2.66 14.44 2.74
C ASP A 196 2.89 15.14 1.39
N GLU A 197 4.14 15.16 0.90
CA GLU A 197 4.47 15.69 -0.42
C GLU A 197 3.80 14.87 -1.53
N CYS A 198 3.84 13.53 -1.44
CA CYS A 198 3.13 12.65 -2.38
C CYS A 198 1.62 12.92 -2.36
N ALA A 199 1.02 13.00 -1.18
CA ALA A 199 -0.41 13.28 -1.04
C ALA A 199 -0.79 14.66 -1.58
N ASN A 200 0.05 15.68 -1.34
CA ASN A 200 -0.17 17.01 -1.90
C ASN A 200 -0.14 17.01 -3.43
N LEU A 201 0.82 16.30 -4.04
CA LEU A 201 0.87 16.16 -5.49
C LEU A 201 -0.35 15.39 -6.03
N CYS A 202 -0.80 14.34 -5.34
CA CYS A 202 -2.02 13.61 -5.72
C CYS A 202 -3.26 14.52 -5.64
N ARG A 203 -3.40 15.39 -4.63
CA ARG A 203 -4.49 16.37 -4.54
C ARG A 203 -4.48 17.37 -5.68
N ARG A 204 -3.30 17.77 -6.16
CA ARG A 204 -3.12 18.69 -7.29
C ARG A 204 -3.26 18.01 -8.66
N ALA A 205 -3.20 16.68 -8.73
CA ALA A 205 -3.32 15.97 -9.99
C ALA A 205 -4.77 15.91 -10.48
N LYS A 206 -5.00 16.17 -11.79
CA LYS A 206 -6.24 15.86 -12.47
C LYS A 206 -6.39 14.36 -12.64
N ILE A 207 -5.30 13.71 -13.06
CA ILE A 207 -5.22 12.27 -13.32
C ILE A 207 -3.97 11.71 -12.66
N GLY A 208 -4.15 10.69 -11.82
CA GLY A 208 -3.06 9.87 -11.33
C GLY A 208 -2.92 8.60 -12.15
N VAL A 209 -1.70 8.21 -12.49
CA VAL A 209 -1.42 6.98 -13.25
C VAL A 209 -0.82 5.92 -12.35
N ASN A 210 -1.24 4.67 -12.54
CA ASN A 210 -0.58 3.52 -11.94
C ASN A 210 -0.23 2.45 -12.96
N PHE A 211 0.96 1.86 -12.79
CA PHE A 211 1.40 0.67 -13.51
C PHE A 211 1.44 -0.50 -12.53
N SER A 212 0.72 -1.55 -12.86
CA SER A 212 0.66 -2.78 -12.06
C SER A 212 1.89 -3.68 -12.26
N GLN A 213 2.63 -3.48 -13.35
CA GLN A 213 3.84 -4.21 -13.71
C GLN A 213 5.05 -3.27 -13.76
N ASP A 214 6.21 -3.77 -13.36
CA ASP A 214 7.48 -3.02 -13.47
C ASP A 214 8.12 -3.25 -14.86
N THR A 215 7.96 -4.47 -15.41
CA THR A 215 8.39 -4.88 -16.76
C THR A 215 7.26 -5.65 -17.44
N PRO A 216 7.26 -5.82 -18.77
CA PRO A 216 6.22 -6.58 -19.48
C PRO A 216 6.07 -8.04 -19.02
N SER A 217 7.11 -8.62 -18.43
CA SER A 217 7.12 -10.00 -17.94
C SER A 217 6.90 -10.13 -16.44
N SER A 218 6.87 -9.03 -15.70
CA SER A 218 6.61 -9.09 -14.25
C SER A 218 5.13 -9.38 -13.97
N PRO A 219 4.81 -10.04 -12.85
CA PRO A 219 3.43 -10.28 -12.48
C PRO A 219 2.71 -8.94 -12.20
N HIS A 220 1.41 -8.93 -12.45
CA HIS A 220 0.56 -7.83 -12.01
C HIS A 220 0.49 -7.80 -10.49
N GLN A 221 0.56 -6.60 -9.93
CA GLN A 221 0.41 -6.34 -8.51
C GLN A 221 -0.68 -5.31 -8.26
N LEU A 222 -1.41 -5.46 -7.17
CA LEU A 222 -2.20 -4.37 -6.62
C LEU A 222 -1.24 -3.44 -5.88
N LYS A 223 -1.11 -2.20 -6.36
CA LYS A 223 -0.20 -1.22 -5.77
C LYS A 223 -0.96 -0.31 -4.81
N GLY A 224 -0.32 0.06 -3.68
CA GLY A 224 -0.90 1.00 -2.71
C GLY A 224 -1.33 2.33 -3.34
N ARG A 225 -0.58 2.80 -4.32
CA ARG A 225 -0.85 4.03 -5.08
C ARG A 225 -2.27 4.10 -5.67
N VAL A 226 -2.89 2.97 -5.98
CA VAL A 226 -4.29 2.94 -6.44
C VAL A 226 -5.18 3.64 -5.41
N MET A 227 -5.05 3.28 -4.13
CA MET A 227 -5.83 3.90 -3.06
C MET A 227 -5.38 5.34 -2.78
N ASP A 228 -4.08 5.62 -2.81
CA ASP A 228 -3.55 6.99 -2.59
C ASP A 228 -4.16 7.98 -3.60
N ILE A 229 -4.24 7.60 -4.88
CA ILE A 229 -4.86 8.42 -5.94
C ILE A 229 -6.36 8.59 -5.69
N LEU A 230 -7.09 7.50 -5.49
CA LEU A 230 -8.54 7.54 -5.30
C LEU A 230 -8.93 8.37 -4.07
N CYS A 231 -8.23 8.22 -2.95
CA CYS A 231 -8.54 8.91 -1.70
C CYS A 231 -8.33 10.42 -1.80
N THR A 232 -7.43 10.89 -2.64
CA THR A 232 -7.24 12.32 -2.90
C THR A 232 -8.26 12.88 -3.90
N GLY A 233 -9.12 12.05 -4.47
CA GLY A 233 -10.14 12.44 -5.44
C GLY A 233 -9.57 12.80 -6.81
N ALA A 234 -8.35 12.36 -7.15
CA ALA A 234 -7.85 12.36 -8.51
C ALA A 234 -8.47 11.20 -9.31
N MET A 235 -8.67 11.39 -10.61
CA MET A 235 -9.07 10.28 -11.47
C MET A 235 -7.91 9.30 -11.62
N LEU A 236 -8.18 8.00 -11.50
CA LEU A 236 -7.17 6.96 -11.68
C LEU A 236 -7.18 6.44 -13.12
N LEU A 237 -6.01 6.50 -13.79
CA LEU A 237 -5.68 5.65 -14.94
C LEU A 237 -4.82 4.49 -14.45
N GLU A 238 -5.29 3.26 -14.64
CA GLU A 238 -4.63 2.04 -14.17
C GLU A 238 -4.24 1.15 -15.33
N GLN A 239 -2.99 0.73 -15.41
CA GLN A 239 -2.62 -0.36 -16.31
C GLN A 239 -3.54 -1.55 -16.04
N LYS A 240 -4.18 -2.11 -17.09
CA LYS A 240 -5.13 -3.21 -16.99
C LYS A 240 -4.61 -4.31 -16.05
N ASN A 241 -5.30 -4.47 -14.95
CA ASN A 241 -4.86 -5.29 -13.83
C ASN A 241 -6.01 -6.19 -13.35
N PRO A 242 -5.85 -7.52 -13.41
CA PRO A 242 -6.90 -8.44 -12.99
C PRO A 242 -7.30 -8.30 -11.52
N HIS A 243 -6.40 -7.77 -10.67
CA HIS A 243 -6.68 -7.54 -9.26
C HIS A 243 -7.53 -6.29 -9.04
N THR A 244 -7.24 -5.22 -9.77
CA THR A 244 -8.00 -3.96 -9.68
C THR A 244 -9.41 -4.13 -10.22
N CYS A 245 -9.59 -4.90 -11.32
CA CYS A 245 -10.92 -5.21 -11.88
C CYS A 245 -11.84 -5.97 -10.92
N GLU A 246 -11.30 -6.69 -9.94
CA GLU A 246 -12.10 -7.37 -8.91
C GLU A 246 -12.59 -6.42 -7.79
N MET A 247 -11.99 -5.24 -7.70
CA MET A 247 -12.28 -4.24 -6.66
C MET A 247 -13.09 -3.06 -7.20
N LEU A 248 -12.72 -2.58 -8.37
CA LEU A 248 -13.21 -1.35 -8.98
C LEU A 248 -13.79 -1.64 -10.36
N GLN A 249 -14.77 -0.86 -10.77
CA GLN A 249 -15.41 -0.98 -12.08
C GLN A 249 -14.72 -0.05 -13.08
N ASP A 250 -14.15 -0.64 -14.15
CA ASP A 250 -13.57 0.11 -15.26
C ASP A 250 -14.61 1.00 -15.97
N GLY A 251 -14.22 2.19 -16.36
CA GLY A 251 -15.06 3.21 -16.96
C GLY A 251 -15.97 3.96 -15.95
N ARG A 252 -15.99 3.53 -14.69
CA ARG A 252 -16.82 4.12 -13.64
C ARG A 252 -16.01 4.62 -12.45
N ASP A 253 -15.22 3.73 -11.80
CA ASP A 253 -14.45 4.03 -10.59
C ASP A 253 -12.99 4.40 -10.94
N TYR A 254 -12.54 3.97 -12.10
CA TYR A 254 -11.23 4.23 -12.71
C TYR A 254 -11.32 3.96 -14.21
N VAL A 255 -10.25 4.23 -14.96
CA VAL A 255 -10.17 3.86 -16.38
C VAL A 255 -8.93 3.03 -16.64
N ALA A 256 -9.12 1.88 -17.31
CA ALA A 256 -8.02 0.97 -17.62
C ALA A 256 -7.32 1.33 -18.94
N PHE A 257 -6.00 1.13 -18.99
CA PHE A 257 -5.21 1.18 -20.22
C PHE A 257 -4.33 -0.07 -20.34
N ASP A 258 -3.98 -0.48 -21.58
CA ASP A 258 -3.20 -1.68 -21.86
C ASP A 258 -2.06 -1.48 -22.88
N SER A 259 -1.89 -0.26 -23.36
CA SER A 259 -0.86 0.13 -24.30
C SER A 259 -0.48 1.60 -24.14
N PRO A 260 0.69 2.06 -24.67
CA PRO A 260 1.04 3.48 -24.67
C PRO A 260 0.00 4.31 -25.40
N PHE A 261 -0.58 3.78 -26.48
CA PHE A 261 -1.62 4.46 -27.25
C PHE A 261 -2.91 4.63 -26.44
N SER A 262 -3.40 3.57 -25.76
CA SER A 262 -4.60 3.67 -24.93
C SER A 262 -4.38 4.59 -23.74
N LEU A 263 -3.20 4.56 -23.10
CA LEU A 263 -2.85 5.50 -22.02
C LEU A 263 -2.94 6.97 -22.49
N TRP A 264 -2.34 7.29 -23.65
CA TRP A 264 -2.41 8.61 -24.22
C TRP A 264 -3.84 9.00 -24.58
N ASN A 265 -4.58 8.13 -25.25
CA ASN A 265 -5.96 8.37 -25.69
C ASN A 265 -6.90 8.66 -24.53
N GLU A 266 -6.84 7.83 -23.47
CA GLU A 266 -7.65 8.03 -22.28
C GLU A 266 -7.26 9.30 -21.52
N ALA A 267 -5.96 9.57 -21.37
CA ALA A 267 -5.48 10.80 -20.76
C ALA A 267 -5.98 12.04 -21.53
N GLN A 268 -5.82 12.07 -22.85
CA GLN A 268 -6.28 13.17 -23.70
C GLN A 268 -7.81 13.36 -23.60
N HIS A 269 -8.58 12.26 -23.70
CA HIS A 269 -10.03 12.30 -23.60
C HIS A 269 -10.49 12.90 -22.27
N HIS A 270 -9.95 12.44 -21.16
CA HIS A 270 -10.38 12.89 -19.83
C HIS A 270 -9.82 14.27 -19.46
N LEU A 271 -8.68 14.70 -19.99
CA LEU A 271 -8.21 16.08 -19.84
C LEU A 271 -9.09 17.06 -20.60
N ALA A 272 -9.57 16.68 -21.79
CA ALA A 272 -10.47 17.50 -22.61
C ALA A 272 -11.93 17.51 -22.09
N ASN A 273 -12.36 16.50 -21.34
CA ASN A 273 -13.75 16.33 -20.88
C ASN A 273 -13.82 16.32 -19.34
N GLU A 274 -13.73 17.50 -18.74
CA GLU A 274 -13.69 17.67 -17.28
C GLU A 274 -14.86 17.01 -16.56
N ALA A 275 -16.09 17.16 -17.05
CA ALA A 275 -17.27 16.59 -16.39
C ALA A 275 -17.19 15.06 -16.31
N ILE A 276 -16.70 14.39 -17.36
CA ILE A 276 -16.52 12.93 -17.37
C ILE A 276 -15.42 12.53 -16.42
N ARG A 277 -14.27 13.24 -16.45
CA ARG A 277 -13.16 13.03 -15.52
C ARG A 277 -13.60 13.12 -14.08
N LEU A 278 -14.32 14.17 -13.72
CA LEU A 278 -14.81 14.39 -12.35
C LEU A 278 -15.82 13.33 -11.91
N ALA A 279 -16.67 12.85 -12.81
CA ALA A 279 -17.62 11.77 -12.49
C ALA A 279 -16.90 10.46 -12.14
N VAL A 280 -15.87 10.07 -12.90
CA VAL A 280 -15.03 8.89 -12.62
C VAL A 280 -14.27 9.08 -11.31
N ALA A 281 -13.63 10.24 -11.12
CA ALA A 281 -12.91 10.56 -9.90
C ALA A 281 -13.79 10.51 -8.66
N GLU A 282 -15.01 11.03 -8.73
CA GLU A 282 -15.99 11.00 -7.64
C GLU A 282 -16.42 9.58 -7.30
N SER A 283 -16.69 8.75 -8.32
CA SER A 283 -17.06 7.35 -8.10
C SER A 283 -15.92 6.57 -7.42
N GLY A 284 -14.70 6.70 -7.92
CA GLY A 284 -13.52 6.05 -7.34
C GLY A 284 -13.24 6.51 -5.90
N TRP A 285 -13.38 7.81 -5.63
CA TRP A 285 -13.24 8.37 -4.29
C TRP A 285 -14.28 7.81 -3.32
N ASN A 286 -15.55 7.72 -3.74
CA ASN A 286 -16.60 7.14 -2.92
C ASN A 286 -16.30 5.67 -2.58
N ARG A 287 -15.85 4.89 -3.57
CA ARG A 287 -15.45 3.48 -3.36
C ARG A 287 -14.31 3.34 -2.37
N SER A 288 -13.28 4.19 -2.46
CA SER A 288 -12.15 4.14 -1.53
C SER A 288 -12.57 4.37 -0.08
N ARG A 289 -13.55 5.25 0.16
CA ARG A 289 -14.03 5.59 1.51
C ARG A 289 -15.05 4.61 2.09
N THR A 290 -15.90 4.03 1.25
CA THR A 290 -16.95 3.12 1.73
C THR A 290 -16.45 1.70 1.89
N ASP A 291 -15.87 1.15 0.84
CA ASP A 291 -15.55 -0.26 0.79
C ASP A 291 -14.08 -0.55 1.16
N TYR A 292 -13.19 0.41 0.89
CA TYR A 292 -11.74 0.24 1.01
C TYR A 292 -11.09 1.17 2.03
N SER A 293 -11.87 1.69 2.98
CA SER A 293 -11.36 2.49 4.09
C SER A 293 -10.45 1.69 5.01
N SER A 294 -9.59 2.38 5.76
CA SER A 294 -8.76 1.75 6.80
C SER A 294 -9.59 1.03 7.84
N LYS A 295 -10.76 1.56 8.20
CA LYS A 295 -11.71 0.89 9.10
C LYS A 295 -12.20 -0.44 8.54
N SER A 296 -12.54 -0.50 7.24
CA SER A 296 -12.96 -1.73 6.57
C SER A 296 -11.82 -2.77 6.55
N TRP A 297 -10.59 -2.30 6.29
CA TRP A 297 -9.40 -3.15 6.32
C TRP A 297 -9.18 -3.79 7.70
N TRP A 298 -9.17 -2.97 8.74
CA TRP A 298 -8.99 -3.44 10.11
C TRP A 298 -10.11 -4.37 10.55
N SER A 299 -11.36 -4.10 10.18
CA SER A 299 -12.49 -4.99 10.47
C SER A 299 -12.31 -6.37 9.86
N ALA A 300 -11.81 -6.45 8.61
CA ALA A 300 -11.55 -7.71 7.93
C ALA A 300 -10.41 -8.50 8.61
N VAL A 301 -9.32 -7.82 8.97
CA VAL A 301 -8.17 -8.45 9.65
C VAL A 301 -8.56 -8.96 11.03
N LEU A 302 -9.23 -8.14 11.83
CA LEU A 302 -9.67 -8.52 13.18
C LEU A 302 -10.68 -9.67 13.15
N GLY A 303 -11.65 -9.62 12.22
CA GLY A 303 -12.59 -10.71 12.03
C GLY A 303 -11.91 -12.06 11.74
N ARG A 304 -10.77 -12.03 11.03
CA ARG A 304 -9.98 -13.25 10.73
C ARG A 304 -9.36 -13.89 11.94
N ILE A 305 -9.02 -13.12 12.96
CA ILE A 305 -8.47 -13.60 14.24
C ILE A 305 -9.51 -13.67 15.37
N GLY A 306 -10.80 -13.63 15.03
CA GLY A 306 -11.91 -13.74 15.98
C GLY A 306 -12.09 -12.53 16.89
N LYS A 307 -11.69 -11.33 16.43
CA LYS A 307 -11.83 -10.05 17.14
C LYS A 307 -12.71 -9.07 16.35
N SER A 308 -13.14 -7.98 16.97
CA SER A 308 -13.92 -6.91 16.34
C SER A 308 -13.45 -5.53 16.83
N LEU A 309 -13.63 -4.52 15.97
CA LEU A 309 -13.41 -3.11 16.32
C LEU A 309 -14.38 -2.63 17.40
#